data_a6e938eba3f43c79ac617a9363ef77d8
#
_entry.id   a6e938eba3f43c79ac617a9363ef77d8
#
_cell.length_a   1.000
_cell.length_b   1.000
_cell.length_c   1.000
_cell.angle_alpha   90.00
_cell.angle_beta   90.00
_cell.angle_gamma   90.00
#
_symmetry.space_group_name_H-M   'P 1'
#
loop_
_entity.id
_entity.type
_entity.pdbx_description
1 polymer ?
#
loop_
_entity_poly.entity_id
_entity_poly.type
_entity_poly.pdbx_seq_one_letter_code
_entity_poly.pdbx_strand_id
1 'polypeptide(L)'
;MTRALIVTASYGSGHNVAARCLAAAFERERVKVTVVDHFRELVHPLFDRSSRALYHAVLRRAPFLWGLGYSFADWMASDSVLTLGLTRLGTHRLGALLRRLAPDLVVTVHATPAVAISSLARLGARVPPHTTVVTDFVAHSQWIAPHIDRYCVADPEVRHELIARGIPSERILVTGVPVRPDFTQPVSPAAAREALGLSTRAPVVLAMAGSQGELGRLPDVARALAAMRRPLQGLVVAGHDAGLKATLSRLTEGTTIRTLGYVSDVRRLMAAADVLVTKAGGMTLAEAMAAETPLLLYGSLPGQERRNERFAARAGIALVARRHAELAPLLERTLDDPDLVDHLRARMRRLRRPDATRRIVSAILERGVRAR
;
A
#
# COMPACT_ATOMS: atom_id res chain seq x y z
N MET A 1 -18.24 -23.91 -9.36
CA MET A 1 -17.00 -23.13 -9.32
C MET A 1 -17.27 -21.92 -8.43
N THR A 2 -16.51 -21.73 -7.37
CA THR A 2 -16.66 -20.62 -6.45
C THR A 2 -16.43 -19.27 -7.14
N ARG A 3 -17.26 -18.28 -6.84
CA ARG A 3 -17.21 -16.93 -7.41
C ARG A 3 -16.85 -15.93 -6.33
N ALA A 4 -15.81 -15.14 -6.56
CA ALA A 4 -15.35 -14.10 -5.66
C ALA A 4 -15.56 -12.71 -6.30
N LEU A 5 -16.10 -11.77 -5.51
CA LEU A 5 -16.11 -10.36 -5.85
C LEU A 5 -15.08 -9.63 -5.02
N ILE A 6 -14.10 -8.99 -5.65
CA ILE A 6 -13.14 -8.11 -4.99
C ILE A 6 -13.51 -6.67 -5.31
N VAL A 7 -13.72 -5.85 -4.27
CA VAL A 7 -14.06 -4.43 -4.44
C VAL A 7 -12.90 -3.56 -3.93
N THR A 8 -12.36 -2.77 -4.84
CA THR A 8 -11.27 -1.81 -4.57
C THR A 8 -11.74 -0.37 -4.72
N ALA A 9 -10.84 0.59 -4.51
CA ALA A 9 -11.05 2.00 -4.82
C ALA A 9 -9.73 2.65 -5.23
N SER A 10 -9.73 3.45 -6.29
CA SER A 10 -8.52 4.02 -6.90
C SER A 10 -8.01 5.31 -6.24
N TYR A 11 -8.23 5.50 -4.93
CA TYR A 11 -7.62 6.57 -4.14
C TYR A 11 -6.26 6.13 -3.58
N GLY A 12 -5.31 5.93 -4.48
CA GLY A 12 -4.00 5.35 -4.21
C GLY A 12 -3.81 4.01 -4.93
N SER A 13 -2.62 3.82 -5.48
CA SER A 13 -2.32 2.63 -6.29
C SER A 13 -2.21 1.34 -5.48
N GLY A 14 -1.96 1.45 -4.16
CA GLY A 14 -1.75 0.30 -3.28
C GLY A 14 -2.94 -0.65 -3.23
N HIS A 15 -4.15 -0.12 -3.06
CA HIS A 15 -5.38 -0.94 -3.01
C HIS A 15 -5.61 -1.74 -4.28
N ASN A 16 -5.35 -1.14 -5.45
CA ASN A 16 -5.47 -1.83 -6.74
C ASN A 16 -4.39 -2.91 -6.91
N VAL A 17 -3.19 -2.71 -6.38
CA VAL A 17 -2.14 -3.75 -6.37
C VAL A 17 -2.58 -4.89 -5.46
N ALA A 18 -3.07 -4.61 -4.26
CA ALA A 18 -3.59 -5.63 -3.34
C ALA A 18 -4.73 -6.43 -3.98
N ALA A 19 -5.71 -5.75 -4.63
CA ALA A 19 -6.80 -6.41 -5.32
C ALA A 19 -6.30 -7.36 -6.42
N ARG A 20 -5.32 -6.94 -7.23
CA ARG A 20 -4.72 -7.80 -8.27
C ARG A 20 -3.95 -8.98 -7.69
N CYS A 21 -3.20 -8.79 -6.61
CA CYS A 21 -2.50 -9.88 -5.93
C CYS A 21 -3.48 -10.95 -5.44
N LEU A 22 -4.57 -10.52 -4.81
CA LEU A 22 -5.61 -11.43 -4.32
C LEU A 22 -6.34 -12.12 -5.47
N ALA A 23 -6.69 -11.39 -6.54
CA ALA A 23 -7.35 -11.96 -7.72
C ALA A 23 -6.51 -13.07 -8.34
N ALA A 24 -5.23 -12.81 -8.61
CA ALA A 24 -4.33 -13.81 -9.16
C ALA A 24 -4.14 -15.03 -8.24
N ALA A 25 -4.19 -14.84 -6.92
CA ALA A 25 -4.11 -15.95 -5.97
C ALA A 25 -5.41 -16.77 -5.92
N PHE A 26 -6.58 -16.15 -5.97
CA PHE A 26 -7.87 -16.84 -6.08
C PHE A 26 -8.00 -17.63 -7.37
N GLU A 27 -7.54 -17.09 -8.50
CA GLU A 27 -7.55 -17.76 -9.81
C GLU A 27 -6.71 -19.05 -9.80
N ARG A 28 -5.57 -19.05 -9.11
CA ARG A 28 -4.75 -20.25 -8.88
C ARG A 28 -5.49 -21.35 -8.10
N GLU A 29 -6.40 -20.93 -7.19
CA GLU A 29 -7.29 -21.84 -6.44
C GLU A 29 -8.58 -22.17 -7.23
N ARG A 30 -8.60 -21.89 -8.53
CA ARG A 30 -9.75 -22.15 -9.44
C ARG A 30 -11.04 -21.44 -9.02
N VAL A 31 -10.91 -20.26 -8.41
CA VAL A 31 -12.05 -19.37 -8.08
C VAL A 31 -12.24 -18.40 -9.23
N LYS A 32 -13.47 -18.22 -9.70
CA LYS A 32 -13.80 -17.19 -10.68
C LYS A 32 -13.84 -15.82 -9.99
N VAL A 33 -12.97 -14.90 -10.37
CA VAL A 33 -12.84 -13.60 -9.74
C VAL A 33 -13.42 -12.48 -10.60
N THR A 34 -14.13 -11.57 -9.98
CA THR A 34 -14.51 -10.28 -10.56
C THR A 34 -13.93 -9.19 -9.68
N VAL A 35 -13.14 -8.28 -10.27
CA VAL A 35 -12.57 -7.11 -9.58
C VAL A 35 -13.30 -5.87 -10.04
N VAL A 36 -13.78 -5.04 -9.10
CA VAL A 36 -14.58 -3.83 -9.39
C VAL A 36 -14.00 -2.65 -8.61
N ASP A 37 -13.85 -1.52 -9.27
CA ASP A 37 -13.51 -0.24 -8.61
C ASP A 37 -14.79 0.48 -8.19
N HIS A 38 -14.90 0.72 -6.87
CA HIS A 38 -16.11 1.30 -6.28
C HIS A 38 -16.48 2.66 -6.87
N PHE A 39 -15.54 3.58 -6.94
CA PHE A 39 -15.85 4.93 -7.40
C PHE A 39 -16.03 5.01 -8.92
N ARG A 40 -15.15 4.34 -9.64
CA ARG A 40 -15.13 4.37 -11.10
C ARG A 40 -16.33 3.66 -11.72
N GLU A 41 -16.71 2.48 -11.18
CA GLU A 41 -17.69 1.60 -11.79
C GLU A 41 -19.07 1.66 -11.10
N LEU A 42 -19.10 1.92 -9.76
CA LEU A 42 -20.36 1.90 -9.00
C LEU A 42 -20.88 3.30 -8.67
N VAL A 43 -20.02 4.34 -8.65
CA VAL A 43 -20.50 5.71 -8.50
C VAL A 43 -20.67 6.34 -9.89
N HIS A 44 -19.61 6.90 -10.43
CA HIS A 44 -19.62 7.45 -11.80
C HIS A 44 -18.16 7.76 -12.23
N PRO A 45 -17.76 7.48 -13.49
CA PRO A 45 -16.37 7.75 -13.94
C PRO A 45 -15.96 9.22 -13.83
N LEU A 46 -16.87 10.17 -14.08
CA LEU A 46 -16.58 11.60 -13.93
C LEU A 46 -16.41 12.00 -12.48
N PHE A 47 -17.21 11.44 -11.55
CA PHE A 47 -17.04 11.65 -10.12
C PHE A 47 -15.68 11.14 -9.65
N ASP A 48 -15.29 9.91 -10.03
CA ASP A 48 -13.98 9.34 -9.75
C ASP A 48 -12.85 10.26 -10.25
N ARG A 49 -12.96 10.75 -11.48
CA ARG A 49 -11.94 11.61 -12.09
C ARG A 49 -11.82 12.97 -11.39
N SER A 50 -12.97 13.63 -11.11
CA SER A 50 -12.98 14.95 -10.47
C SER A 50 -12.57 14.87 -9.00
N SER A 51 -13.06 13.89 -8.24
CA SER A 51 -12.73 13.72 -6.84
C SER A 51 -11.26 13.32 -6.63
N ARG A 52 -10.68 12.49 -7.50
CA ARG A 52 -9.24 12.22 -7.50
C ARG A 52 -8.41 13.45 -7.87
N ALA A 53 -8.84 14.23 -8.87
CA ALA A 53 -8.16 15.47 -9.22
C ALA A 53 -8.15 16.46 -8.03
N LEU A 54 -9.30 16.61 -7.34
CA LEU A 54 -9.41 17.41 -6.13
C LEU A 54 -8.52 16.86 -5.00
N TYR A 55 -8.56 15.56 -4.75
CA TYR A 55 -7.70 14.87 -3.79
C TYR A 55 -6.22 15.18 -4.03
N HIS A 56 -5.75 15.01 -5.28
CA HIS A 56 -4.36 15.32 -5.64
C HIS A 56 -4.03 16.82 -5.54
N ALA A 57 -4.99 17.71 -5.86
CA ALA A 57 -4.82 19.14 -5.72
C ALA A 57 -4.66 19.55 -4.24
N VAL A 58 -5.50 19.01 -3.36
CA VAL A 58 -5.41 19.24 -1.90
C VAL A 58 -4.08 18.73 -1.37
N LEU A 59 -3.69 17.51 -1.71
CA LEU A 59 -2.44 16.92 -1.24
C LEU A 59 -1.19 17.68 -1.72
N ARG A 60 -1.24 18.29 -2.92
CA ARG A 60 -0.13 19.08 -3.46
C ARG A 60 -0.06 20.49 -2.90
N ARG A 61 -1.22 21.16 -2.69
CA ARG A 61 -1.26 22.59 -2.32
C ARG A 61 -1.47 22.83 -0.83
N ALA A 62 -2.19 21.93 -0.15
CA ALA A 62 -2.57 22.08 1.25
C ALA A 62 -2.63 20.73 1.98
N PRO A 63 -1.52 19.98 2.06
CA PRO A 63 -1.50 18.63 2.66
C PRO A 63 -1.95 18.62 4.13
N PHE A 64 -1.82 19.75 4.84
CA PHE A 64 -2.28 19.88 6.21
C PHE A 64 -3.81 19.79 6.31
N LEU A 65 -4.57 20.31 5.33
CA LEU A 65 -6.03 20.18 5.29
C LEU A 65 -6.47 18.73 5.16
N TRP A 66 -5.72 17.93 4.37
CA TRP A 66 -5.94 16.50 4.30
C TRP A 66 -5.70 15.84 5.66
N GLY A 67 -4.61 16.19 6.34
CA GLY A 67 -4.30 15.68 7.67
C GLY A 67 -5.38 15.98 8.71
N LEU A 68 -5.90 17.21 8.69
CA LEU A 68 -7.02 17.61 9.55
C LEU A 68 -8.30 16.83 9.22
N GLY A 69 -8.65 16.75 7.94
CA GLY A 69 -9.82 15.97 7.48
C GLY A 69 -9.70 14.49 7.83
N TYR A 70 -8.51 13.91 7.68
CA TYR A 70 -8.25 12.52 8.05
C TYR A 70 -8.40 12.30 9.57
N SER A 71 -7.84 13.21 10.40
CA SER A 71 -7.95 13.11 11.85
C SER A 71 -9.39 13.31 12.33
N PHE A 72 -10.12 14.22 11.70
CA PHE A 72 -11.55 14.41 11.96
C PHE A 72 -12.35 13.16 11.57
N ALA A 73 -12.09 12.57 10.40
CA ALA A 73 -12.73 11.33 9.96
C ALA A 73 -12.37 10.13 10.86
N ASP A 74 -11.16 10.07 11.43
CA ASP A 74 -10.77 9.01 12.37
C ASP A 74 -11.44 9.19 13.75
N TRP A 75 -11.72 10.44 14.14
CA TRP A 75 -12.49 10.74 15.36
C TRP A 75 -13.98 10.45 15.20
N MET A 76 -14.54 10.66 13.98
CA MET A 76 -15.94 10.35 13.69
C MET A 76 -16.15 8.84 13.63
N ALA A 77 -17.22 8.37 14.26
CA ALA A 77 -17.64 6.98 14.08
C ALA A 77 -17.97 6.67 12.61
N SER A 78 -17.68 5.43 12.19
CA SER A 78 -17.94 4.96 10.80
C SER A 78 -19.43 4.98 10.42
N ASP A 79 -20.32 5.02 11.39
CA ASP A 79 -21.77 5.09 11.25
C ASP A 79 -22.35 6.51 11.37
N SER A 80 -21.50 7.55 11.49
CA SER A 80 -21.96 8.93 11.51
C SER A 80 -22.70 9.29 10.21
N VAL A 81 -23.70 10.17 10.30
CA VAL A 81 -24.56 10.59 9.16
C VAL A 81 -23.72 11.14 8.00
N LEU A 82 -22.62 11.85 8.30
CA LEU A 82 -21.72 12.41 7.29
C LEU A 82 -20.92 11.31 6.56
N THR A 83 -20.37 10.38 7.32
CA THR A 83 -19.66 9.21 6.78
C THR A 83 -20.59 8.34 5.94
N LEU A 84 -21.81 8.09 6.44
CA LEU A 84 -22.85 7.34 5.71
C LEU A 84 -23.30 8.07 4.44
N GLY A 85 -23.33 9.41 4.42
CA GLY A 85 -23.65 10.18 3.22
C GLY A 85 -22.70 9.93 2.06
N LEU A 86 -21.40 10.03 2.32
CA LEU A 86 -20.37 9.79 1.30
C LEU A 86 -20.23 8.30 0.92
N THR A 87 -20.38 7.39 1.88
CA THR A 87 -20.25 5.95 1.64
C THR A 87 -21.50 5.33 1.00
N ARG A 88 -22.65 6.01 1.04
CA ARG A 88 -23.86 5.61 0.31
C ARG A 88 -23.77 5.80 -1.19
N LEU A 89 -22.82 6.62 -1.67
CA LEU A 89 -22.57 6.75 -3.10
C LEU A 89 -22.20 5.36 -3.67
N GLY A 90 -22.92 4.92 -4.69
CA GLY A 90 -22.71 3.62 -5.33
C GLY A 90 -23.32 2.41 -4.60
N THR A 91 -23.83 2.53 -3.36
CA THR A 91 -24.39 1.40 -2.60
C THR A 91 -25.52 0.69 -3.34
N HIS A 92 -26.43 1.42 -3.97
CA HIS A 92 -27.52 0.82 -4.76
C HIS A 92 -27.00 0.00 -5.95
N ARG A 93 -26.01 0.54 -6.69
CA ARG A 93 -25.38 -0.18 -7.82
C ARG A 93 -24.57 -1.37 -7.32
N LEU A 94 -23.92 -1.27 -6.17
CA LEU A 94 -23.24 -2.39 -5.52
C LEU A 94 -24.24 -3.50 -5.16
N GLY A 95 -25.42 -3.16 -4.60
CA GLY A 95 -26.48 -4.11 -4.33
C GLY A 95 -27.01 -4.79 -5.60
N ALA A 96 -27.20 -4.05 -6.69
CA ALA A 96 -27.57 -4.60 -7.99
C ALA A 96 -26.49 -5.53 -8.56
N LEU A 97 -25.21 -5.15 -8.39
CA LEU A 97 -24.06 -5.97 -8.80
C LEU A 97 -24.01 -7.29 -8.03
N LEU A 98 -24.20 -7.25 -6.69
CA LEU A 98 -24.23 -8.45 -5.85
C LEU A 98 -25.35 -9.42 -6.31
N ARG A 99 -26.56 -8.90 -6.58
CA ARG A 99 -27.67 -9.73 -7.10
C ARG A 99 -27.33 -10.33 -8.46
N ARG A 100 -26.76 -9.55 -9.38
CA ARG A 100 -26.43 -9.99 -10.74
C ARG A 100 -25.31 -11.04 -10.77
N LEU A 101 -24.24 -10.81 -10.04
CA LEU A 101 -23.07 -11.71 -10.01
C LEU A 101 -23.32 -12.91 -9.10
N ALA A 102 -24.16 -12.75 -8.09
CA ALA A 102 -24.40 -13.72 -7.03
C ALA A 102 -23.09 -14.39 -6.56
N PRO A 103 -22.09 -13.61 -6.06
CA PRO A 103 -20.82 -14.17 -5.66
C PRO A 103 -20.99 -15.02 -4.40
N ASP A 104 -20.14 -16.03 -4.23
CA ASP A 104 -20.11 -16.87 -3.01
C ASP A 104 -19.37 -16.19 -1.87
N LEU A 105 -18.49 -15.22 -2.17
CA LEU A 105 -17.75 -14.45 -1.18
C LEU A 105 -17.40 -13.05 -1.72
N VAL A 106 -17.23 -12.11 -0.80
CA VAL A 106 -16.84 -10.72 -1.10
C VAL A 106 -15.58 -10.35 -0.32
N VAL A 107 -14.64 -9.71 -1.02
CA VAL A 107 -13.42 -9.17 -0.43
C VAL A 107 -13.34 -7.68 -0.71
N THR A 108 -13.08 -6.89 0.31
CA THR A 108 -12.79 -5.45 0.14
C THR A 108 -11.36 -5.15 0.55
N VAL A 109 -10.70 -4.31 -0.23
CA VAL A 109 -9.33 -3.86 0.04
C VAL A 109 -9.26 -2.35 0.32
N HIS A 110 -10.41 -1.71 0.51
CA HIS A 110 -10.55 -0.30 0.85
C HIS A 110 -11.73 -0.09 1.80
N ALA A 111 -11.64 0.88 2.68
CA ALA A 111 -12.65 1.17 3.71
C ALA A 111 -14.03 1.51 3.14
N THR A 112 -14.10 2.36 2.11
CA THR A 112 -15.38 2.83 1.54
C THR A 112 -16.26 1.67 1.04
N PRO A 113 -15.80 0.75 0.18
CA PRO A 113 -16.62 -0.40 -0.22
C PRO A 113 -16.94 -1.32 0.96
N ALA A 114 -16.09 -1.44 1.96
CA ALA A 114 -16.37 -2.23 3.15
C ALA A 114 -17.59 -1.69 3.91
N VAL A 115 -17.62 -0.38 4.15
CA VAL A 115 -18.78 0.30 4.77
C VAL A 115 -20.03 0.23 3.89
N ALA A 116 -19.91 0.36 2.56
CA ALA A 116 -21.02 0.25 1.63
C ALA A 116 -21.68 -1.15 1.69
N ILE A 117 -20.88 -2.22 1.72
CA ILE A 117 -21.38 -3.61 1.85
C ILE A 117 -22.03 -3.82 3.23
N SER A 118 -21.40 -3.35 4.29
CA SER A 118 -21.97 -3.41 5.64
C SER A 118 -23.32 -2.65 5.72
N SER A 119 -23.44 -1.52 5.02
CA SER A 119 -24.68 -0.75 4.97
C SER A 119 -25.79 -1.52 4.24
N LEU A 120 -25.47 -2.26 3.17
CA LEU A 120 -26.43 -3.13 2.48
C LEU A 120 -26.95 -4.23 3.41
N ALA A 121 -26.05 -4.89 4.16
CA ALA A 121 -26.45 -5.92 5.13
C ALA A 121 -27.36 -5.35 6.22
N ARG A 122 -27.06 -4.16 6.74
CA ARG A 122 -27.90 -3.43 7.71
C ARG A 122 -29.30 -3.11 7.16
N LEU A 123 -29.43 -2.88 5.86
CA LEU A 123 -30.71 -2.64 5.18
C LEU A 123 -31.45 -3.95 4.81
N GLY A 124 -30.99 -5.10 5.30
CA GLY A 124 -31.61 -6.40 5.06
C GLY A 124 -31.25 -7.05 3.71
N ALA A 125 -30.30 -6.49 2.97
CA ALA A 125 -29.84 -7.14 1.75
C ALA A 125 -29.05 -8.41 2.09
N ARG A 126 -29.28 -9.49 1.32
CA ARG A 126 -28.47 -10.71 1.41
C ARG A 126 -27.06 -10.41 0.89
N VAL A 127 -26.09 -10.36 1.79
CA VAL A 127 -24.68 -10.16 1.49
C VAL A 127 -23.93 -11.48 1.72
N PRO A 128 -23.11 -11.94 0.76
CA PRO A 128 -22.24 -13.11 0.96
C PRO A 128 -21.20 -12.87 2.07
N PRO A 129 -20.55 -13.92 2.60
CA PRO A 129 -19.44 -13.78 3.54
C PRO A 129 -18.45 -12.71 3.08
N HIS A 130 -18.23 -11.72 3.96
CA HIS A 130 -17.46 -10.51 3.64
C HIS A 130 -16.16 -10.46 4.44
N THR A 131 -15.02 -10.40 3.75
CA THR A 131 -13.71 -10.18 4.34
C THR A 131 -13.14 -8.84 3.92
N THR A 132 -12.67 -8.06 4.88
CA THR A 132 -11.94 -6.81 4.63
C THR A 132 -10.44 -7.03 4.84
N VAL A 133 -9.63 -6.68 3.85
CA VAL A 133 -8.17 -6.74 3.91
C VAL A 133 -7.65 -5.33 4.13
N VAL A 134 -7.14 -5.07 5.33
CA VAL A 134 -6.53 -3.79 5.70
C VAL A 134 -5.12 -3.73 5.11
N THR A 135 -4.88 -2.75 4.24
CA THR A 135 -3.63 -2.63 3.47
C THR A 135 -2.59 -1.73 4.14
N ASP A 136 -2.82 -1.37 5.40
CA ASP A 136 -1.97 -0.50 6.20
C ASP A 136 -1.51 -1.16 7.50
N PHE A 137 -0.46 -0.60 8.08
CA PHE A 137 0.09 -0.99 9.38
C PHE A 137 -0.54 -0.23 10.55
N VAL A 138 -1.71 0.32 10.32
CA VAL A 138 -2.51 1.06 11.32
C VAL A 138 -3.99 0.85 11.04
N ALA A 139 -4.81 0.79 12.09
CA ALA A 139 -6.26 0.78 11.96
C ALA A 139 -6.81 2.21 11.99
N HIS A 140 -7.63 2.54 10.98
CA HIS A 140 -8.42 3.78 10.93
C HIS A 140 -9.89 3.44 11.22
N SER A 141 -10.63 4.34 11.89
CA SER A 141 -12.04 4.12 12.23
C SER A 141 -12.90 3.76 11.00
N GLN A 142 -12.55 4.32 9.85
CA GLN A 142 -13.24 4.06 8.59
C GLN A 142 -13.15 2.59 8.09
N TRP A 143 -12.20 1.79 8.60
CA TRP A 143 -12.14 0.35 8.32
C TRP A 143 -13.20 -0.44 9.09
N ILE A 144 -13.78 0.15 10.14
CA ILE A 144 -14.66 -0.54 11.07
C ILE A 144 -16.10 -0.44 10.57
N ALA A 145 -16.73 -1.58 10.36
CA ALA A 145 -18.15 -1.67 10.04
C ALA A 145 -18.79 -2.93 10.68
N PRO A 146 -20.06 -2.85 11.12
CA PRO A 146 -20.69 -3.92 11.94
C PRO A 146 -20.79 -5.28 11.24
N HIS A 147 -21.07 -5.29 9.93
CA HIS A 147 -21.36 -6.50 9.16
C HIS A 147 -20.15 -6.96 8.32
N ILE A 148 -18.93 -6.81 8.87
CA ILE A 148 -17.74 -7.44 8.30
C ILE A 148 -17.49 -8.74 9.07
N ASP A 149 -17.49 -9.86 8.36
CA ASP A 149 -17.29 -11.15 8.99
C ASP A 149 -15.86 -11.42 9.41
N ARG A 150 -14.89 -10.83 8.67
CA ARG A 150 -13.47 -11.05 8.92
C ARG A 150 -12.63 -9.84 8.49
N TYR A 151 -11.62 -9.58 9.30
CA TYR A 151 -10.54 -8.63 8.98
C TYR A 151 -9.23 -9.40 8.80
N CYS A 152 -8.54 -9.16 7.69
CA CYS A 152 -7.15 -9.56 7.50
C CYS A 152 -6.27 -8.33 7.69
N VAL A 153 -5.35 -8.38 8.65
CA VAL A 153 -4.54 -7.23 9.05
C VAL A 153 -3.04 -7.48 8.93
N ALA A 154 -2.28 -6.40 8.83
CA ALA A 154 -0.85 -6.40 8.59
C ALA A 154 -0.05 -7.03 9.74
N ASP A 155 -0.39 -6.66 10.98
CA ASP A 155 0.46 -6.84 12.16
C ASP A 155 -0.39 -7.03 13.42
N PRO A 156 0.15 -7.64 14.50
CA PRO A 156 -0.53 -7.73 15.79
C PRO A 156 -0.94 -6.38 16.40
N GLU A 157 -0.18 -5.29 16.16
CA GLU A 157 -0.54 -3.95 16.65
C GLU A 157 -1.87 -3.50 16.03
N VAL A 158 -2.06 -3.70 14.70
CA VAL A 158 -3.33 -3.41 14.02
C VAL A 158 -4.48 -4.25 14.56
N ARG A 159 -4.22 -5.53 14.90
CA ARG A 159 -5.20 -6.39 15.55
C ARG A 159 -5.63 -5.81 16.91
N HIS A 160 -4.68 -5.39 17.73
CA HIS A 160 -4.98 -4.78 19.04
C HIS A 160 -5.76 -3.47 18.89
N GLU A 161 -5.42 -2.63 17.91
CA GLU A 161 -6.17 -1.39 17.62
C GLU A 161 -7.63 -1.68 17.24
N LEU A 162 -7.89 -2.72 16.44
CA LEU A 162 -9.27 -3.10 16.07
C LEU A 162 -10.04 -3.69 17.26
N ILE A 163 -9.40 -4.50 18.09
CA ILE A 163 -10.01 -5.03 19.32
C ILE A 163 -10.37 -3.89 20.27
N ALA A 164 -9.48 -2.93 20.47
CA ALA A 164 -9.73 -1.76 21.31
C ALA A 164 -10.89 -0.88 20.79
N ARG A 165 -11.25 -1.02 19.51
CA ARG A 165 -12.39 -0.36 18.87
C ARG A 165 -13.64 -1.25 18.78
N GLY A 166 -13.67 -2.37 19.51
CA GLY A 166 -14.85 -3.24 19.67
C GLY A 166 -15.00 -4.34 18.62
N ILE A 167 -14.01 -4.60 17.77
CA ILE A 167 -14.07 -5.74 16.86
C ILE A 167 -13.68 -7.02 17.61
N PRO A 168 -14.53 -8.06 17.58
CA PRO A 168 -14.24 -9.34 18.23
C PRO A 168 -12.95 -9.97 17.70
N SER A 169 -12.11 -10.46 18.60
CA SER A 169 -10.77 -10.97 18.27
C SER A 169 -10.79 -12.14 17.30
N GLU A 170 -11.82 -12.96 17.32
CA GLU A 170 -12.02 -14.11 16.43
C GLU A 170 -12.34 -13.70 14.98
N ARG A 171 -12.73 -12.43 14.74
CA ARG A 171 -12.92 -11.88 13.41
C ARG A 171 -11.65 -11.31 12.80
N ILE A 172 -10.54 -11.25 13.56
CA ILE A 172 -9.32 -10.59 13.10
C ILE A 172 -8.19 -11.60 12.93
N LEU A 173 -7.67 -11.70 11.71
CA LEU A 173 -6.52 -12.54 11.36
C LEU A 173 -5.30 -11.68 11.02
N VAL A 174 -4.19 -11.98 11.66
CA VAL A 174 -2.89 -11.36 11.31
C VAL A 174 -2.28 -12.14 10.16
N THR A 175 -2.53 -11.68 8.95
CA THR A 175 -2.09 -12.33 7.71
C THR A 175 -0.90 -11.64 7.04
N GLY A 176 -0.70 -10.37 7.32
CA GLY A 176 0.15 -9.47 6.55
C GLY A 176 -0.65 -8.69 5.48
N VAL A 177 -0.01 -7.71 4.87
CA VAL A 177 -0.52 -6.98 3.70
C VAL A 177 -0.24 -7.81 2.46
N PRO A 178 -1.19 -7.94 1.49
CA PRO A 178 -0.94 -8.66 0.26
C PRO A 178 0.29 -8.14 -0.47
N VAL A 179 1.17 -9.02 -0.88
CA VAL A 179 2.33 -8.69 -1.71
C VAL A 179 2.27 -9.47 -3.02
N ARG A 180 2.95 -8.94 -4.04
CA ARG A 180 3.05 -9.62 -5.33
C ARG A 180 3.73 -10.99 -5.17
N PRO A 181 3.35 -12.00 -5.97
CA PRO A 181 3.89 -13.35 -5.84
C PRO A 181 5.42 -13.44 -6.02
N ASP A 182 5.99 -12.55 -6.82
CA ASP A 182 7.43 -12.45 -7.05
C ASP A 182 8.24 -12.16 -5.77
N PHE A 183 7.62 -11.54 -4.76
CA PHE A 183 8.26 -11.30 -3.46
C PHE A 183 8.39 -12.55 -2.57
N THR A 184 7.78 -13.68 -2.95
CA THR A 184 7.96 -14.94 -2.23
C THR A 184 9.27 -15.65 -2.60
N GLN A 185 9.89 -15.29 -3.73
CA GLN A 185 11.12 -15.89 -4.21
C GLN A 185 12.32 -15.01 -3.84
N PRO A 186 13.42 -15.60 -3.37
CA PRO A 186 14.66 -14.86 -3.16
C PRO A 186 15.21 -14.37 -4.51
N VAL A 187 15.74 -13.16 -4.54
CA VAL A 187 16.46 -12.62 -5.69
C VAL A 187 17.85 -12.21 -5.23
N SER A 188 18.87 -12.75 -5.91
CA SER A 188 20.26 -12.38 -5.63
C SER A 188 20.50 -10.90 -5.95
N PRO A 189 21.04 -10.09 -5.03
CA PRO A 189 21.41 -8.71 -5.32
C PRO A 189 22.37 -8.58 -6.50
N ALA A 190 23.36 -9.46 -6.60
CA ALA A 190 24.32 -9.47 -7.72
C ALA A 190 23.63 -9.72 -9.07
N ALA A 191 22.77 -10.74 -9.16
CA ALA A 191 22.02 -11.03 -10.38
C ALA A 191 21.02 -9.89 -10.73
N ALA A 192 20.41 -9.27 -9.72
CA ALA A 192 19.54 -8.11 -9.94
C ALA A 192 20.31 -6.91 -10.50
N ARG A 193 21.50 -6.63 -9.98
CA ARG A 193 22.38 -5.55 -10.47
C ARG A 193 22.86 -5.83 -11.88
N GLU A 194 23.31 -7.02 -12.18
CA GLU A 194 23.71 -7.44 -13.52
C GLU A 194 22.58 -7.24 -14.54
N ALA A 195 21.39 -7.75 -14.24
CA ALA A 195 20.22 -7.61 -15.10
C ALA A 195 19.78 -6.15 -15.32
N LEU A 196 20.13 -5.24 -14.41
CA LEU A 196 19.88 -3.80 -14.51
C LEU A 196 21.06 -3.03 -15.08
N GLY A 197 22.17 -3.68 -15.43
CA GLY A 197 23.41 -3.03 -15.89
C GLY A 197 23.99 -2.10 -14.82
N LEU A 198 23.96 -2.52 -13.55
CA LEU A 198 24.53 -1.81 -12.41
C LEU A 198 25.83 -2.45 -11.97
N SER A 199 26.78 -1.63 -11.52
CA SER A 199 28.02 -2.10 -10.91
C SER A 199 27.74 -2.78 -9.58
N THR A 200 28.47 -3.86 -9.29
CA THR A 200 28.45 -4.52 -7.98
C THR A 200 29.34 -3.82 -6.94
N ARG A 201 30.22 -2.90 -7.36
CA ARG A 201 31.22 -2.23 -6.53
C ARG A 201 30.71 -0.93 -5.88
N ALA A 202 29.75 -0.26 -6.50
CA ALA A 202 29.19 0.98 -5.98
C ALA A 202 27.81 0.75 -5.35
N PRO A 203 27.49 1.41 -4.23
CA PRO A 203 26.18 1.30 -3.61
C PRO A 203 25.07 1.78 -4.54
N VAL A 204 23.90 1.17 -4.39
CA VAL A 204 22.70 1.44 -5.19
C VAL A 204 21.61 2.01 -4.30
N VAL A 205 21.16 3.21 -4.61
CA VAL A 205 20.02 3.86 -3.95
C VAL A 205 18.81 3.81 -4.88
N LEU A 206 17.74 3.18 -4.43
CA LEU A 206 16.44 3.20 -5.10
C LEU A 206 15.57 4.29 -4.49
N ALA A 207 14.97 5.15 -5.31
CA ALA A 207 13.98 6.12 -4.85
C ALA A 207 12.68 5.97 -5.62
N MET A 208 11.53 5.89 -4.91
CA MET A 208 10.21 5.75 -5.52
C MET A 208 9.10 6.32 -4.63
N ALA A 209 8.04 6.87 -5.26
CA ALA A 209 6.93 7.52 -4.55
C ALA A 209 5.56 7.01 -4.99
N GLY A 210 5.47 5.73 -5.36
CA GLY A 210 4.24 5.10 -5.86
C GLY A 210 4.09 5.18 -7.37
N SER A 211 3.11 4.44 -7.91
CA SER A 211 2.97 4.23 -9.35
C SER A 211 2.51 5.45 -10.13
N GLN A 212 1.94 6.45 -9.47
CA GLN A 212 1.42 7.66 -10.12
C GLN A 212 2.35 8.87 -9.95
N GLY A 213 3.56 8.68 -9.44
CA GLY A 213 4.46 9.78 -9.12
C GLY A 213 3.96 10.69 -8.00
N GLU A 214 2.94 10.24 -7.29
CA GLU A 214 2.18 11.03 -6.33
C GLU A 214 3.05 11.59 -5.23
N LEU A 215 3.07 12.93 -5.17
CA LEU A 215 3.41 13.71 -4.02
C LEU A 215 4.87 13.65 -3.63
N GLY A 216 5.54 13.87 -4.60
CA GLY A 216 6.83 13.62 -4.52
C GLY A 216 7.72 14.70 -4.08
N ARG A 217 8.28 14.35 -3.09
CA ARG A 217 9.59 14.88 -2.77
C ARG A 217 10.69 14.11 -3.50
N LEU A 218 10.34 13.37 -4.57
CA LEU A 218 11.35 12.73 -5.44
C LEU A 218 12.35 13.72 -6.05
N PRO A 219 11.96 14.93 -6.49
CA PRO A 219 12.93 15.94 -6.89
C PRO A 219 13.92 16.32 -5.77
N ASP A 220 13.48 16.36 -4.52
CA ASP A 220 14.37 16.61 -3.39
C ASP A 220 15.35 15.45 -3.19
N VAL A 221 14.87 14.22 -3.31
CA VAL A 221 15.72 13.01 -3.23
C VAL A 221 16.72 12.98 -4.40
N ALA A 222 16.28 13.28 -5.62
CA ALA A 222 17.16 13.32 -6.79
C ALA A 222 18.28 14.36 -6.62
N ARG A 223 17.94 15.58 -6.13
CA ARG A 223 18.95 16.61 -5.82
C ARG A 223 19.92 16.16 -4.73
N ALA A 224 19.40 15.55 -3.65
CA ALA A 224 20.24 15.04 -2.58
C ALA A 224 21.23 13.98 -3.10
N LEU A 225 20.76 13.02 -3.90
CA LEU A 225 21.61 12.00 -4.50
C LEU A 225 22.63 12.58 -5.46
N ALA A 226 22.24 13.54 -6.32
CA ALA A 226 23.13 14.20 -7.27
C ALA A 226 24.22 15.04 -6.58
N ALA A 227 23.96 15.55 -5.38
CA ALA A 227 24.91 16.35 -4.60
C ALA A 227 25.86 15.49 -3.74
N MET A 228 25.66 14.17 -3.61
CA MET A 228 26.53 13.31 -2.84
C MET A 228 27.92 13.19 -3.47
N ARG A 229 28.96 13.39 -2.68
CA ARG A 229 30.35 13.39 -3.14
C ARG A 229 31.00 11.99 -3.20
N ARG A 230 30.24 10.94 -2.94
CA ARG A 230 30.72 9.56 -2.99
C ARG A 230 30.26 8.86 -4.28
N PRO A 231 31.02 7.87 -4.79
CA PRO A 231 30.54 7.03 -5.86
C PRO A 231 29.27 6.26 -5.44
N LEU A 232 28.16 6.46 -6.15
CA LEU A 232 26.92 5.72 -5.94
C LEU A 232 26.17 5.59 -7.28
N GLN A 233 25.24 4.66 -7.34
CA GLN A 233 24.29 4.51 -8.45
C GLN A 233 22.90 4.78 -7.94
N GLY A 234 22.13 5.61 -8.64
CA GLY A 234 20.75 5.91 -8.28
C GLY A 234 19.77 5.34 -9.28
N LEU A 235 18.64 4.83 -8.78
CA LEU A 235 17.46 4.49 -9.58
C LEU A 235 16.29 5.30 -9.04
N VAL A 236 15.79 6.27 -9.82
CA VAL A 236 14.66 7.12 -9.39
C VAL A 236 13.45 6.81 -10.26
N VAL A 237 12.38 6.28 -9.66
CA VAL A 237 11.19 5.79 -10.36
C VAL A 237 10.07 6.83 -10.28
N ALA A 238 9.76 7.47 -11.42
CA ALA A 238 8.70 8.47 -11.56
C ALA A 238 7.29 7.88 -11.69
N GLY A 239 7.17 6.55 -11.93
CA GLY A 239 5.88 5.92 -12.20
C GLY A 239 5.31 6.34 -13.56
N HIS A 240 4.00 6.54 -13.63
CA HIS A 240 3.29 6.93 -14.85
C HIS A 240 3.32 8.44 -15.12
N ASP A 241 3.93 9.25 -14.26
CA ASP A 241 3.99 10.70 -14.42
C ASP A 241 5.15 11.10 -15.36
N ALA A 242 4.82 11.38 -16.63
CA ALA A 242 5.79 11.76 -17.64
C ALA A 242 6.43 13.12 -17.34
N GLY A 243 5.67 14.07 -16.74
CA GLY A 243 6.18 15.38 -16.36
C GLY A 243 7.20 15.29 -15.23
N LEU A 244 6.91 14.47 -14.23
CA LEU A 244 7.85 14.17 -13.15
C LEU A 244 9.11 13.47 -13.71
N LYS A 245 8.94 12.49 -14.60
CA LYS A 245 10.08 11.82 -15.25
C LYS A 245 10.99 12.80 -15.94
N ALA A 246 10.44 13.73 -16.76
CA ALA A 246 11.22 14.74 -17.46
C ALA A 246 11.95 15.69 -16.48
N THR A 247 11.29 16.06 -15.37
CA THR A 247 11.91 16.89 -14.32
C THR A 247 13.06 16.17 -13.64
N LEU A 248 12.87 14.90 -13.27
CA LEU A 248 13.90 14.08 -12.63
C LEU A 248 15.08 13.84 -13.58
N SER A 249 14.83 13.56 -14.87
CA SER A 249 15.90 13.36 -15.85
C SER A 249 16.79 14.58 -15.97
N ARG A 250 16.23 15.80 -15.99
CA ARG A 250 17.02 17.04 -15.97
C ARG A 250 17.83 17.23 -14.70
N LEU A 251 17.26 16.88 -13.54
CA LEU A 251 17.96 17.00 -12.26
C LEU A 251 19.12 16.01 -12.09
N THR A 252 19.08 14.90 -12.81
CA THR A 252 20.09 13.83 -12.74
C THR A 252 21.00 13.75 -13.96
N GLU A 253 20.90 14.72 -14.87
CA GLU A 253 21.75 14.81 -16.05
C GLU A 253 23.23 14.92 -15.69
N GLY A 254 24.08 14.16 -16.38
CA GLY A 254 25.52 14.10 -16.09
C GLY A 254 25.91 13.35 -14.82
N THR A 255 24.97 12.70 -14.14
CA THR A 255 25.22 11.91 -12.92
C THR A 255 25.10 10.40 -13.17
N THR A 256 25.44 9.59 -12.16
CA THR A 256 25.23 8.13 -12.15
C THR A 256 23.81 7.70 -11.76
N ILE A 257 22.86 8.64 -11.75
CA ILE A 257 21.48 8.40 -11.35
C ILE A 257 20.60 8.24 -12.59
N ARG A 258 19.94 7.11 -12.70
CA ARG A 258 19.02 6.80 -13.80
C ARG A 258 17.58 7.09 -13.40
N THR A 259 16.89 7.89 -14.19
CA THR A 259 15.45 8.14 -14.03
C THR A 259 14.66 7.12 -14.85
N LEU A 260 13.77 6.41 -14.17
CA LEU A 260 12.89 5.39 -14.74
C LEU A 260 11.44 5.88 -14.73
N GLY A 261 10.66 5.47 -15.73
CA GLY A 261 9.20 5.59 -15.72
C GLY A 261 8.53 4.54 -14.82
N TYR A 262 7.36 4.07 -15.22
CA TYR A 262 6.70 2.96 -14.53
C TYR A 262 7.52 1.66 -14.70
N VAL A 263 7.72 0.96 -13.60
CA VAL A 263 8.42 -0.33 -13.55
C VAL A 263 7.47 -1.38 -12.96
N SER A 264 7.25 -2.47 -13.67
CA SER A 264 6.45 -3.60 -13.21
C SER A 264 7.23 -4.50 -12.23
N ASP A 265 8.50 -4.75 -12.53
CA ASP A 265 9.41 -5.60 -11.72
C ASP A 265 10.10 -4.77 -10.62
N VAL A 266 9.31 -4.31 -9.65
CA VAL A 266 9.84 -3.57 -8.48
C VAL A 266 10.66 -4.48 -7.56
N ARG A 267 10.36 -5.79 -7.55
CA ARG A 267 11.11 -6.77 -6.76
C ARG A 267 12.59 -6.78 -7.13
N ARG A 268 12.89 -6.73 -8.43
CA ARG A 268 14.28 -6.68 -8.93
C ARG A 268 14.97 -5.37 -8.53
N LEU A 269 14.27 -4.23 -8.63
CA LEU A 269 14.83 -2.96 -8.18
C LEU A 269 15.17 -2.96 -6.70
N MET A 270 14.27 -3.47 -5.86
CA MET A 270 14.49 -3.58 -4.42
C MET A 270 15.63 -4.54 -4.09
N ALA A 271 15.74 -5.67 -4.80
CA ALA A 271 16.84 -6.62 -4.61
C ALA A 271 18.21 -6.04 -4.99
N ALA A 272 18.28 -5.18 -5.99
CA ALA A 272 19.52 -4.51 -6.41
C ALA A 272 19.97 -3.40 -5.46
N ALA A 273 19.04 -2.82 -4.68
CA ALA A 273 19.26 -1.63 -3.88
C ALA A 273 19.84 -1.95 -2.49
N ASP A 274 20.76 -1.12 -2.02
CA ASP A 274 21.27 -1.11 -0.64
C ASP A 274 20.32 -0.35 0.29
N VAL A 275 19.61 0.65 -0.24
CA VAL A 275 18.60 1.42 0.49
C VAL A 275 17.49 1.87 -0.46
N LEU A 276 16.25 1.83 0.04
CA LEU A 276 15.07 2.37 -0.63
C LEU A 276 14.63 3.66 0.06
N VAL A 277 14.62 4.77 -0.68
CA VAL A 277 14.02 6.04 -0.25
C VAL A 277 12.58 6.10 -0.76
N THR A 278 11.61 6.20 0.14
CA THR A 278 10.19 6.18 -0.23
C THR A 278 9.30 6.84 0.84
N LYS A 279 8.05 7.08 0.50
CA LYS A 279 6.99 7.42 1.47
C LYS A 279 6.43 6.15 2.13
N ALA A 280 5.82 6.27 3.30
CA ALA A 280 5.34 5.13 4.08
C ALA A 280 3.99 4.56 3.60
N GLY A 281 3.87 4.19 2.33
CA GLY A 281 2.71 3.47 1.80
C GLY A 281 2.70 2.01 2.28
N GLY A 282 1.56 1.50 2.73
CA GLY A 282 1.46 0.17 3.34
C GLY A 282 1.96 -0.97 2.43
N MET A 283 1.60 -0.95 1.15
CA MET A 283 2.10 -1.92 0.17
C MET A 283 3.62 -1.86 0.00
N THR A 284 4.18 -0.65 -0.12
CA THR A 284 5.64 -0.47 -0.29
C THR A 284 6.40 -0.94 0.94
N LEU A 285 5.88 -0.67 2.15
CA LEU A 285 6.47 -1.19 3.40
C LEU A 285 6.47 -2.72 3.43
N ALA A 286 5.35 -3.35 3.06
CA ALA A 286 5.24 -4.81 3.01
C ALA A 286 6.21 -5.43 1.98
N GLU A 287 6.32 -4.82 0.80
CA GLU A 287 7.22 -5.25 -0.26
C GLU A 287 8.69 -5.08 0.13
N ALA A 288 9.05 -3.94 0.73
CA ALA A 288 10.40 -3.68 1.20
C ALA A 288 10.83 -4.65 2.33
N MET A 289 9.91 -4.94 3.27
CA MET A 289 10.15 -5.97 4.30
C MET A 289 10.32 -7.35 3.68
N ALA A 290 9.49 -7.73 2.70
CA ALA A 290 9.61 -9.01 2.00
C ALA A 290 10.92 -9.13 1.22
N ALA A 291 11.42 -8.01 0.69
CA ALA A 291 12.70 -7.91 -0.01
C ALA A 291 13.91 -7.74 0.93
N GLU A 292 13.69 -7.45 2.21
CA GLU A 292 14.72 -7.05 3.19
C GLU A 292 15.55 -5.83 2.75
N THR A 293 14.93 -4.91 2.00
CA THR A 293 15.59 -3.71 1.52
C THR A 293 15.50 -2.61 2.57
N PRO A 294 16.63 -2.12 3.15
CA PRO A 294 16.63 -1.06 4.15
C PRO A 294 15.86 0.17 3.70
N LEU A 295 15.08 0.76 4.60
CA LEU A 295 14.17 1.86 4.30
C LEU A 295 14.66 3.18 4.88
N LEU A 296 14.68 4.21 4.05
CA LEU A 296 14.70 5.61 4.47
C LEU A 296 13.37 6.25 4.05
N LEU A 297 12.52 6.54 5.02
CA LEU A 297 11.22 7.14 4.75
C LEU A 297 11.33 8.67 4.64
N TYR A 298 10.77 9.23 3.58
CA TYR A 298 10.74 10.65 3.31
C TYR A 298 9.49 11.06 2.53
N GLY A 299 8.86 12.17 2.94
CA GLY A 299 7.72 12.72 2.23
C GLY A 299 6.39 11.99 2.44
N SER A 300 6.26 11.26 3.55
CA SER A 300 5.00 10.63 3.93
C SER A 300 3.88 11.65 4.11
N LEU A 301 2.71 11.33 3.54
CA LEU A 301 1.54 12.20 3.59
C LEU A 301 0.94 12.27 4.99
N PRO A 302 0.35 13.42 5.38
CA PRO A 302 -0.43 13.51 6.60
C PRO A 302 -1.58 12.48 6.62
N GLY A 303 -1.90 11.98 7.81
CA GLY A 303 -2.90 10.95 8.01
C GLY A 303 -2.29 9.55 8.04
N GLN A 304 -2.76 8.65 7.20
CA GLN A 304 -2.44 7.23 7.16
C GLN A 304 -0.94 6.93 6.97
N GLU A 305 -0.27 7.60 6.00
CA GLU A 305 1.14 7.34 5.76
C GLU A 305 2.03 7.82 6.92
N ARG A 306 1.68 8.92 7.59
CA ARG A 306 2.37 9.35 8.81
C ARG A 306 2.24 8.35 9.96
N ARG A 307 1.11 7.66 10.06
CA ARG A 307 0.91 6.61 11.06
C ARG A 307 1.72 5.36 10.69
N ASN A 308 1.73 4.95 9.42
CA ASN A 308 2.60 3.89 8.90
C ASN A 308 4.09 4.22 9.12
N GLU A 309 4.51 5.47 8.90
CA GLU A 309 5.87 5.95 9.16
C GLU A 309 6.27 5.78 10.64
N ARG A 310 5.35 6.18 11.56
CA ARG A 310 5.58 5.99 13.00
C ARG A 310 5.68 4.51 13.38
N PHE A 311 4.83 3.67 12.80
CA PHE A 311 4.93 2.22 12.96
C PHE A 311 6.30 1.72 12.50
N ALA A 312 6.73 2.04 11.28
CA ALA A 312 8.00 1.59 10.72
C ALA A 312 9.22 2.04 11.56
N ALA A 313 9.19 3.28 12.06
CA ALA A 313 10.23 3.80 12.95
C ALA A 313 10.27 3.07 14.30
N ARG A 314 9.13 2.90 14.97
CA ARG A 314 9.04 2.16 16.25
C ARG A 314 9.42 0.70 16.10
N ALA A 315 9.00 0.07 15.00
CA ALA A 315 9.35 -1.32 14.67
C ALA A 315 10.82 -1.52 14.33
N GLY A 316 11.58 -0.43 14.13
CA GLY A 316 13.00 -0.47 13.79
C GLY A 316 13.28 -1.00 12.39
N ILE A 317 12.34 -0.83 11.45
CA ILE A 317 12.49 -1.28 10.05
C ILE A 317 12.84 -0.14 9.08
N ALA A 318 12.85 1.12 9.56
CA ALA A 318 13.13 2.26 8.72
C ALA A 318 13.79 3.40 9.50
N LEU A 319 14.65 4.16 8.84
CA LEU A 319 15.02 5.51 9.22
C LEU A 319 13.99 6.51 8.66
N VAL A 320 13.86 7.68 9.27
CA VAL A 320 12.91 8.72 8.84
C VAL A 320 13.62 10.06 8.70
N ALA A 321 13.63 10.59 7.49
CA ALA A 321 14.00 11.96 7.21
C ALA A 321 12.76 12.86 7.26
N ARG A 322 12.74 13.82 8.14
CA ARG A 322 11.62 14.78 8.28
C ARG A 322 11.82 16.03 7.43
N ARG A 323 13.07 16.39 7.17
CA ARG A 323 13.48 17.57 6.40
C ARG A 323 14.46 17.16 5.31
N HIS A 324 14.51 17.93 4.24
CA HIS A 324 15.43 17.70 3.12
C HIS A 324 16.90 17.59 3.57
N ALA A 325 17.32 18.45 4.49
CA ALA A 325 18.68 18.45 5.00
C ALA A 325 19.10 17.15 5.74
N GLU A 326 18.14 16.32 6.13
CA GLU A 326 18.41 15.04 6.79
C GLU A 326 18.63 13.88 5.80
N LEU A 327 18.29 14.07 4.50
CA LEU A 327 18.39 12.99 3.50
C LEU A 327 19.82 12.51 3.30
N ALA A 328 20.73 13.41 2.95
CA ALA A 328 22.12 13.05 2.66
C ALA A 328 22.81 12.42 3.89
N PRO A 329 22.78 13.01 5.12
CA PRO A 329 23.36 12.38 6.30
C PRO A 329 22.79 11.00 6.63
N LEU A 330 21.47 10.80 6.48
CA LEU A 330 20.87 9.49 6.77
C LEU A 330 21.19 8.47 5.68
N LEU A 331 21.31 8.89 4.41
CA LEU A 331 21.77 8.03 3.32
C LEU A 331 23.23 7.60 3.55
N GLU A 332 24.12 8.55 3.84
CA GLU A 332 25.53 8.26 4.16
C GLU A 332 25.62 7.27 5.31
N ARG A 333 24.93 7.56 6.41
CA ARG A 333 24.88 6.65 7.57
C ARG A 333 24.40 5.26 7.19
N THR A 334 23.33 5.13 6.37
CA THR A 334 22.81 3.82 5.94
C THR A 334 23.81 3.07 5.07
N LEU A 335 24.57 3.79 4.24
CA LEU A 335 25.53 3.19 3.31
C LEU A 335 26.89 2.86 3.95
N ASP A 336 27.24 3.50 5.09
CA ASP A 336 28.52 3.38 5.76
C ASP A 336 28.47 2.58 7.07
N ASP A 337 27.27 2.24 7.57
CA ASP A 337 27.05 1.53 8.82
C ASP A 337 26.42 0.14 8.56
N PRO A 338 27.23 -0.92 8.34
CA PRO A 338 26.75 -2.27 8.13
C PRO A 338 25.92 -2.81 9.30
N ASP A 339 26.27 -2.45 10.54
CA ASP A 339 25.57 -2.91 11.75
C ASP A 339 24.14 -2.34 11.78
N LEU A 340 23.96 -1.08 11.38
CA LEU A 340 22.64 -0.48 11.21
C LEU A 340 21.82 -1.22 10.15
N VAL A 341 22.41 -1.50 8.99
CA VAL A 341 21.76 -2.24 7.90
C VAL A 341 21.33 -3.63 8.35
N ASP A 342 22.20 -4.35 9.04
CA ASP A 342 21.93 -5.69 9.56
C ASP A 342 20.85 -5.65 10.65
N HIS A 343 20.84 -4.63 11.49
CA HIS A 343 19.77 -4.39 12.46
C HIS A 343 18.42 -4.18 11.77
N LEU A 344 18.33 -3.28 10.77
CA LEU A 344 17.12 -3.03 10.01
C LEU A 344 16.62 -4.32 9.34
N ARG A 345 17.49 -5.07 8.67
CA ARG A 345 17.16 -6.35 8.03
C ARG A 345 16.69 -7.40 9.02
N ALA A 346 17.33 -7.50 10.18
CA ALA A 346 16.90 -8.44 11.24
C ALA A 346 15.49 -8.12 11.74
N ARG A 347 15.16 -6.82 11.90
CA ARG A 347 13.81 -6.39 12.27
C ARG A 347 12.80 -6.70 11.17
N MET A 348 13.13 -6.42 9.89
CA MET A 348 12.28 -6.76 8.74
C MET A 348 12.01 -8.26 8.65
N ARG A 349 13.03 -9.12 8.83
CA ARG A 349 12.87 -10.59 8.82
C ARG A 349 11.87 -11.09 9.85
N ARG A 350 11.81 -10.49 11.03
CA ARG A 350 10.84 -10.85 12.08
C ARG A 350 9.41 -10.47 11.73
N LEU A 351 9.22 -9.38 10.98
CA LEU A 351 7.91 -8.81 10.70
C LEU A 351 7.36 -9.18 9.32
N ARG A 352 8.24 -9.51 8.36
CA ARG A 352 7.84 -9.82 6.98
C ARG A 352 6.89 -11.00 6.88
N ARG A 353 5.95 -10.88 5.96
CA ARG A 353 4.98 -11.94 5.63
C ARG A 353 4.88 -12.06 4.10
N PRO A 354 5.90 -12.64 3.44
CA PRO A 354 5.92 -12.73 1.98
C PRO A 354 4.81 -13.63 1.43
N ASP A 355 4.26 -14.53 2.26
CA ASP A 355 3.15 -15.42 1.93
C ASP A 355 1.76 -14.84 2.28
N ALA A 356 1.67 -13.55 2.65
CA ALA A 356 0.43 -12.89 3.09
C ALA A 356 -0.73 -13.10 2.12
N THR A 357 -0.50 -12.91 0.81
CA THR A 357 -1.53 -13.10 -0.22
C THR A 357 -2.13 -14.50 -0.18
N ARG A 358 -1.29 -15.53 -0.10
CA ARG A 358 -1.72 -16.93 0.00
C ARG A 358 -2.50 -17.19 1.30
N ARG A 359 -1.97 -16.71 2.44
CA ARG A 359 -2.63 -16.85 3.76
C ARG A 359 -4.03 -16.23 3.77
N ILE A 360 -4.18 -15.04 3.19
CA ILE A 360 -5.48 -14.36 3.09
C ILE A 360 -6.46 -15.22 2.28
N VAL A 361 -6.06 -15.68 1.09
CA VAL A 361 -6.93 -16.48 0.22
C VAL A 361 -7.31 -17.80 0.87
N SER A 362 -6.35 -18.54 1.45
CA SER A 362 -6.65 -19.79 2.19
C SER A 362 -7.64 -19.54 3.32
N ALA A 363 -7.43 -18.53 4.16
CA ALA A 363 -8.31 -18.21 5.27
C ALA A 363 -9.75 -17.85 4.83
N ILE A 364 -9.89 -17.21 3.67
CA ILE A 364 -11.21 -16.87 3.11
C ILE A 364 -11.92 -18.14 2.59
N LEU A 365 -11.19 -19.01 1.88
CA LEU A 365 -11.76 -20.22 1.26
C LEU A 365 -12.16 -21.28 2.31
N GLU A 366 -11.35 -21.45 3.37
CA GLU A 366 -11.66 -22.36 4.49
C GLU A 366 -13.02 -22.04 5.14
N ARG A 367 -13.38 -20.77 5.24
CA ARG A 367 -14.67 -20.37 5.79
C ARG A 367 -15.83 -20.56 4.80
N GLY A 368 -15.59 -20.29 3.50
CA GLY A 368 -16.60 -20.49 2.47
C GLY A 368 -17.05 -21.96 2.35
N VAL A 369 -16.16 -22.90 2.70
CA VAL A 369 -16.50 -24.34 2.74
C VAL A 369 -17.35 -24.70 3.98
N ARG A 370 -17.09 -24.05 5.13
CA ARG A 370 -17.85 -24.30 6.39
C ARG A 370 -19.23 -23.63 6.43
N ALA A 371 -19.49 -22.69 5.56
CA ALA A 371 -20.78 -21.96 5.51
C ALA A 371 -21.78 -22.57 4.52
N ARG A 372 -21.40 -23.62 3.79
CA ARG A 372 -22.25 -24.46 2.93
C ARG A 372 -22.60 -25.74 3.69
#